data_03528bcc428582845dd21d323b6903d2
#
_entry.id   03528bcc428582845dd21d323b6903d2
#
_cell.length_a   1.000
_cell.length_b   1.000
_cell.length_c   1.000
_cell.angle_alpha   90.00
_cell.angle_beta   90.00
_cell.angle_gamma   90.00
#
_symmetry.space_group_name_H-M   'P 1'
#
loop_
_entity.id
_entity.type
_entity.pdbx_description
1 polymer ?
#
loop_
_entity_poly.entity_id
_entity_poly.type
_entity_poly.pdbx_seq_one_letter_code
_entity_poly.pdbx_strand_id
1 'polypeptide(L)'
;MPSRAAVDAFIAEVLDGDHVGAIERWYAEDASMQENQGKPRAGRAALMAHERGMLARVAGVESELVAPPLIVGDEVAIRWRFTFTTHDGRRSAFEEVAWQTWRDGKIQRETFFYDPAQMAG
;
A
#
# COMPACT_ATOMS: atom_id res chain seq x y z
N MET A 1 -19.06 1.74 4.15
CA MET A 1 -18.26 0.65 4.76
C MET A 1 -17.82 -0.33 3.69
N PRO A 2 -16.55 -0.70 3.62
CA PRO A 2 -16.15 -1.76 2.71
C PRO A 2 -16.61 -3.11 3.26
N SER A 3 -16.94 -4.03 2.35
CA SER A 3 -17.19 -5.40 2.75
C SER A 3 -15.86 -6.11 3.04
N ARG A 4 -15.90 -7.15 3.85
CA ARG A 4 -14.72 -8.00 4.06
C ARG A 4 -14.22 -8.57 2.74
N ALA A 5 -15.15 -8.96 1.85
CA ALA A 5 -14.80 -9.51 0.55
C ALA A 5 -14.03 -8.52 -0.32
N ALA A 6 -14.43 -7.22 -0.30
CA ALA A 6 -13.72 -6.19 -1.05
C ALA A 6 -12.31 -5.97 -0.51
N VAL A 7 -12.17 -5.91 0.82
CA VAL A 7 -10.85 -5.75 1.46
C VAL A 7 -9.96 -6.95 1.13
N ASP A 8 -10.50 -8.16 1.22
CA ASP A 8 -9.73 -9.37 0.90
C ASP A 8 -9.32 -9.41 -0.57
N ALA A 9 -10.17 -8.95 -1.49
CA ALA A 9 -9.85 -8.89 -2.92
C ALA A 9 -8.73 -7.88 -3.20
N PHE A 10 -8.76 -6.72 -2.54
CA PHE A 10 -7.69 -5.75 -2.62
C PHE A 10 -6.35 -6.34 -2.13
N ILE A 11 -6.39 -6.99 -0.96
CA ILE A 11 -5.20 -7.63 -0.39
C ILE A 11 -4.64 -8.69 -1.34
N ALA A 12 -5.51 -9.52 -1.92
CA ALA A 12 -5.08 -10.56 -2.85
C ALA A 12 -4.37 -9.99 -4.07
N GLU A 13 -4.84 -8.86 -4.60
CA GLU A 13 -4.20 -8.23 -5.75
C GLU A 13 -2.80 -7.70 -5.40
N VAL A 14 -2.64 -7.10 -4.19
CA VAL A 14 -1.33 -6.66 -3.72
C VAL A 14 -0.39 -7.85 -3.52
N LEU A 15 -0.89 -8.94 -2.93
CA LEU A 15 -0.09 -10.15 -2.70
C LEU A 15 0.35 -10.79 -4.01
N ASP A 16 -0.43 -10.66 -5.08
CA ASP A 16 -0.07 -11.13 -6.43
C ASP A 16 1.01 -10.27 -7.08
N GLY A 17 1.35 -9.14 -6.49
CA GLY A 17 2.38 -8.24 -6.99
C GLY A 17 1.88 -7.16 -7.95
N ASP A 18 0.58 -7.07 -8.18
CA ASP A 18 0.01 -6.04 -9.06
C ASP A 18 -0.25 -4.76 -8.28
N HIS A 19 0.82 -4.11 -7.84
CA HIS A 19 0.72 -2.91 -6.98
C HIS A 19 0.08 -1.72 -7.71
N VAL A 20 0.46 -1.49 -8.96
CA VAL A 20 -0.10 -0.38 -9.75
C VAL A 20 -1.56 -0.66 -10.12
N GLY A 21 -1.86 -1.88 -10.54
CA GLY A 21 -3.23 -2.29 -10.86
C GLY A 21 -4.16 -2.22 -9.65
N ALA A 22 -3.65 -2.53 -8.46
CA ALA A 22 -4.41 -2.41 -7.23
C ALA A 22 -4.80 -0.94 -6.97
N ILE A 23 -3.88 0.00 -7.21
CA ILE A 23 -4.19 1.43 -7.08
C ILE A 23 -5.27 1.83 -8.09
N GLU A 24 -5.12 1.42 -9.34
CA GLU A 24 -6.07 1.76 -10.39
C GLU A 24 -7.48 1.25 -10.07
N ARG A 25 -7.58 0.02 -9.57
CA ARG A 25 -8.87 -0.64 -9.32
C ARG A 25 -9.55 -0.19 -8.04
N TRP A 26 -8.79 0.00 -6.97
CA TRP A 26 -9.34 0.13 -5.61
C TRP A 26 -9.29 1.54 -5.03
N TYR A 27 -8.51 2.47 -5.60
CA TYR A 27 -8.40 3.81 -5.07
C TYR A 27 -9.33 4.76 -5.82
N ALA A 28 -9.93 5.71 -5.08
CA ALA A 28 -10.74 6.76 -5.69
C ALA A 28 -9.87 7.65 -6.58
N GLU A 29 -10.48 8.31 -7.56
CA GLU A 29 -9.74 9.16 -8.49
C GLU A 29 -8.98 10.30 -7.78
N ASP A 30 -9.57 10.83 -6.70
CA ASP A 30 -8.96 11.88 -5.88
C ASP A 30 -8.32 11.37 -4.59
N ALA A 31 -8.02 10.07 -4.53
CA ALA A 31 -7.44 9.45 -3.35
C ALA A 31 -6.08 10.06 -3.00
N SER A 32 -5.72 9.96 -1.72
CA SER A 32 -4.41 10.41 -1.25
C SER A 32 -3.68 9.32 -0.48
N MET A 33 -2.36 9.36 -0.54
CA MET A 33 -1.46 8.57 0.28
C MET A 33 -0.54 9.49 1.06
N GLN A 34 -0.24 9.11 2.30
CA GLN A 34 0.63 9.86 3.18
C GLN A 34 1.57 8.89 3.88
N GLU A 35 2.83 9.27 4.01
CA GLU A 35 3.81 8.49 4.77
C GLU A 35 4.04 9.16 6.11
N ASN A 36 3.66 8.47 7.20
CA ASN A 36 3.70 9.00 8.57
C ASN A 36 3.00 10.37 8.63
N GLN A 37 3.66 11.42 9.12
CA GLN A 37 3.13 12.78 9.19
C GLN A 37 3.64 13.66 8.04
N GLY A 38 4.12 13.05 6.96
CA GLY A 38 4.61 13.79 5.81
C GLY A 38 3.51 14.43 4.98
N LYS A 39 3.88 15.10 3.91
CA LYS A 39 2.93 15.74 3.01
C LYS A 39 2.18 14.70 2.19
N PRO A 40 0.85 14.71 2.16
CA PRO A 40 0.09 13.77 1.35
C PRO A 40 0.35 13.96 -0.15
N ARG A 41 0.33 12.86 -0.86
CA ARG A 41 0.33 12.84 -2.33
C ARG A 41 -1.10 12.54 -2.76
N ALA A 42 -1.69 13.37 -3.60
CA ALA A 42 -3.09 13.27 -3.99
C ALA A 42 -3.26 13.04 -5.48
N GLY A 43 -4.33 12.29 -5.82
CA GLY A 43 -4.69 11.97 -7.18
C GLY A 43 -4.22 10.60 -7.59
N ARG A 44 -5.17 9.74 -8.01
CA ARG A 44 -4.87 8.35 -8.36
C ARG A 44 -3.78 8.23 -9.42
N ALA A 45 -3.80 9.09 -10.44
CA ALA A 45 -2.78 9.07 -11.49
C ALA A 45 -1.37 9.33 -10.92
N ALA A 46 -1.26 10.29 -9.98
CA ALA A 46 -0.01 10.59 -9.32
C ALA A 46 0.45 9.44 -8.43
N LEU A 47 -0.48 8.77 -7.73
CA LEU A 47 -0.18 7.61 -6.90
C LEU A 47 0.36 6.47 -7.76
N MET A 48 -0.25 6.21 -8.91
CA MET A 48 0.19 5.17 -9.84
C MET A 48 1.58 5.47 -10.41
N ALA A 49 1.82 6.72 -10.78
CA ALA A 49 3.13 7.12 -11.32
C ALA A 49 4.23 6.98 -10.26
N HIS A 50 3.95 7.35 -9.02
CA HIS A 50 4.90 7.19 -7.91
C HIS A 50 5.23 5.72 -7.68
N GLU A 51 4.21 4.86 -7.69
CA GLU A 51 4.39 3.42 -7.49
C GLU A 51 5.22 2.80 -8.62
N ARG A 52 4.96 3.17 -9.87
CA ARG A 52 5.77 2.71 -11.01
C ARG A 52 7.23 3.13 -10.85
N GLY A 53 7.47 4.35 -10.40
CA GLY A 53 8.83 4.85 -10.18
C GLY A 53 9.56 4.08 -9.08
N MET A 54 8.86 3.77 -7.99
CA MET A 54 9.42 2.96 -6.91
C MET A 54 9.77 1.55 -7.37
N LEU A 55 8.84 0.90 -8.08
CA LEU A 55 9.05 -0.46 -8.58
C LEU A 55 10.19 -0.54 -9.59
N ALA A 56 10.41 0.53 -10.36
CA ALA A 56 11.51 0.58 -11.33
C ALA A 56 12.89 0.63 -10.66
N ARG A 57 12.96 1.04 -9.39
CA ARG A 57 14.23 1.14 -8.64
C ARG A 57 14.68 -0.19 -8.04
N VAL A 58 13.82 -1.21 -8.06
CA VAL A 58 14.11 -2.50 -7.45
C VAL A 58 13.94 -3.61 -8.48
N ALA A 59 14.63 -4.72 -8.26
CA ALA A 59 14.50 -5.89 -9.12
C ALA A 59 13.23 -6.68 -8.79
N GLY A 60 12.78 -6.61 -7.55
CA GLY A 60 11.57 -7.31 -7.15
C GLY A 60 11.05 -6.87 -5.80
N VAL A 61 9.76 -7.17 -5.57
CA VAL A 61 9.08 -6.92 -4.30
C VAL A 61 8.26 -8.18 -3.97
N GLU A 62 8.44 -8.68 -2.75
CA GLU A 62 7.60 -9.75 -2.22
C GLU A 62 6.73 -9.13 -1.13
N SER A 63 5.43 -9.41 -1.16
CA SER A 63 4.46 -8.85 -0.22
C SER A 63 3.89 -9.94 0.66
N GLU A 64 3.80 -9.65 1.97
CA GLU A 64 3.21 -10.57 2.95
C GLU A 64 2.18 -9.83 3.80
N LEU A 65 1.09 -10.51 4.12
CA LEU A 65 0.11 -10.03 5.09
C LEU A 65 0.52 -10.59 6.46
N VAL A 66 0.89 -9.70 7.39
CA VAL A 66 1.41 -10.12 8.70
C VAL A 66 0.28 -10.61 9.62
N ALA A 67 -0.91 -10.02 9.49
CA ALA A 67 -2.06 -10.35 10.34
C ALA A 67 -3.35 -10.08 9.56
N PRO A 68 -4.49 -10.66 9.97
CA PRO A 68 -5.77 -10.35 9.33
C PRO A 68 -6.06 -8.84 9.40
N PRO A 69 -6.70 -8.25 8.37
CA PRO A 69 -7.03 -6.84 8.40
C PRO A 69 -8.04 -6.52 9.49
N LEU A 70 -7.94 -5.31 10.05
CA LEU A 70 -8.91 -4.80 11.00
C LEU A 70 -9.85 -3.86 10.25
N ILE A 71 -11.15 -4.12 10.34
CA ILE A 71 -12.18 -3.33 9.67
C ILE A 71 -13.15 -2.81 10.70
N VAL A 72 -13.23 -1.49 10.84
CA VAL A 72 -14.18 -0.84 11.74
C VAL A 72 -14.86 0.30 10.97
N GLY A 73 -16.13 0.11 10.62
CA GLY A 73 -16.83 1.10 9.80
C GLY A 73 -16.15 1.31 8.46
N ASP A 74 -15.77 2.53 8.17
CA ASP A 74 -15.09 2.88 6.93
C ASP A 74 -13.56 2.79 7.04
N GLU A 75 -13.05 2.45 8.22
CA GLU A 75 -11.62 2.40 8.48
C GLU A 75 -11.09 0.98 8.39
N VAL A 76 -9.95 0.83 7.71
CA VAL A 76 -9.29 -0.47 7.53
C VAL A 76 -7.81 -0.31 7.87
N ALA A 77 -7.29 -1.18 8.72
CA ALA A 77 -5.87 -1.22 9.03
C ALA A 77 -5.29 -2.56 8.55
N ILE A 78 -4.22 -2.49 7.77
CA ILE A 78 -3.57 -3.67 7.21
C ILE A 78 -2.10 -3.63 7.57
N ARG A 79 -1.61 -4.71 8.14
CA ARG A 79 -0.20 -4.81 8.51
C ARG A 79 0.54 -5.60 7.43
N TRP A 80 1.43 -4.90 6.72
CA TRP A 80 2.19 -5.43 5.59
C TRP A 80 3.64 -5.66 5.95
N ARG A 81 4.23 -6.65 5.30
CA ARG A 81 5.68 -6.81 5.25
C ARG A 81 6.09 -6.92 3.79
N PHE A 82 6.98 -6.03 3.36
CA PHE A 82 7.51 -6.07 2.00
C PHE A 82 9.00 -6.42 2.05
N THR A 83 9.42 -7.28 1.14
CA THR A 83 10.83 -7.57 0.95
C THR A 83 11.23 -7.07 -0.43
N PHE A 84 12.14 -6.10 -0.45
CA PHE A 84 12.65 -5.52 -1.68
C PHE A 84 13.98 -6.19 -2.05
N THR A 85 14.14 -6.50 -3.34
CA THR A 85 15.40 -6.99 -3.88
C THR A 85 15.93 -5.90 -4.82
N THR A 86 17.12 -5.37 -4.53
CA THR A 86 17.75 -4.35 -5.37
C THR A 86 18.31 -4.98 -6.64
N HIS A 87 18.67 -4.14 -7.63
CA HIS A 87 19.21 -4.64 -8.89
C HIS A 87 20.58 -5.34 -8.72
N ASP A 88 21.30 -5.04 -7.62
CA ASP A 88 22.56 -5.71 -7.30
C ASP A 88 22.36 -6.93 -6.38
N GLY A 89 21.12 -7.34 -6.14
CA GLY A 89 20.80 -8.57 -5.45
C GLY A 89 20.65 -8.47 -3.93
N ARG A 90 20.76 -7.28 -3.33
CA ARG A 90 20.56 -7.11 -1.90
C ARG A 90 19.07 -7.14 -1.57
N ARG A 91 18.74 -7.77 -0.44
CA ARG A 91 17.35 -7.88 0.02
C ARG A 91 17.20 -7.14 1.33
N SER A 92 16.09 -6.41 1.47
CA SER A 92 15.72 -5.76 2.73
C SER A 92 14.23 -5.90 2.97
N ALA A 93 13.88 -6.21 4.21
CA ALA A 93 12.48 -6.34 4.63
C ALA A 93 12.08 -5.08 5.39
N PHE A 94 10.80 -4.74 5.26
CA PHE A 94 10.26 -3.51 5.80
C PHE A 94 8.78 -3.76 6.15
N GLU A 95 8.39 -3.38 7.36
CA GLU A 95 7.03 -3.53 7.82
C GLU A 95 6.35 -2.18 7.97
N GLU A 96 5.06 -2.15 7.65
CA GLU A 96 4.24 -0.95 7.79
C GLU A 96 2.81 -1.30 8.16
N VAL A 97 2.10 -0.33 8.72
CA VAL A 97 0.65 -0.41 8.87
C VAL A 97 0.05 0.58 7.88
N ALA A 98 -0.77 0.07 6.97
CA ALA A 98 -1.55 0.89 6.07
C ALA A 98 -2.90 1.17 6.72
N TRP A 99 -3.19 2.43 7.00
CA TRP A 99 -4.46 2.85 7.59
C TRP A 99 -5.27 3.52 6.50
N GLN A 100 -6.41 2.94 6.16
CA GLN A 100 -7.23 3.35 5.03
C GLN A 100 -8.59 3.84 5.47
N THR A 101 -9.08 4.88 4.80
CA THR A 101 -10.49 5.28 4.87
C THR A 101 -11.12 4.94 3.54
N TRP A 102 -12.18 4.12 3.56
CA TRP A 102 -12.90 3.70 2.37
C TRP A 102 -14.20 4.50 2.23
N ARG A 103 -14.58 4.77 0.98
CA ARG A 103 -15.84 5.42 0.65
C ARG A 103 -16.35 4.87 -0.68
N ASP A 104 -17.62 4.46 -0.71
CA ASP A 104 -18.26 3.97 -1.94
C ASP A 104 -17.47 2.85 -2.61
N GLY A 105 -16.93 1.92 -1.81
CA GLY A 105 -16.18 0.77 -2.31
C GLY A 105 -14.76 1.07 -2.77
N LYS A 106 -14.25 2.28 -2.51
CA LYS A 106 -12.91 2.71 -2.90
C LYS A 106 -12.14 3.25 -1.71
N ILE A 107 -10.81 3.15 -1.79
CA ILE A 107 -9.92 3.76 -0.80
C ILE A 107 -9.81 5.24 -1.12
N GLN A 108 -10.22 6.08 -0.16
CA GLN A 108 -10.19 7.53 -0.31
C GLN A 108 -8.90 8.13 0.23
N ARG A 109 -8.42 7.61 1.37
CA ARG A 109 -7.18 8.05 1.99
C ARG A 109 -6.45 6.86 2.55
N GLU A 110 -5.12 6.93 2.51
CA GLU A 110 -4.28 5.90 3.11
C GLU A 110 -3.05 6.55 3.72
N THR A 111 -2.76 6.19 4.96
CA THR A 111 -1.55 6.61 5.65
C THR A 111 -0.73 5.36 5.96
N PHE A 112 0.54 5.39 5.59
CA PHE A 112 1.47 4.32 5.91
C PHE A 112 2.26 4.72 7.14
N PHE A 113 2.12 3.96 8.23
CA PHE A 113 2.86 4.19 9.46
C PHE A 113 4.02 3.19 9.54
N TYR A 114 5.22 3.69 9.58
CA TYR A 114 6.41 2.84 9.65
C TYR A 114 7.56 3.61 10.28
N ASP A 115 8.56 2.86 10.75
CA ASP A 115 9.79 3.46 11.24
C ASP A 115 10.72 3.74 10.05
N PRO A 116 11.02 5.01 9.75
CA PRO A 116 11.91 5.35 8.64
C PRO A 116 13.32 4.75 8.76
N ALA A 117 13.73 4.35 9.97
CA ALA A 117 15.03 3.71 10.17
C ALA A 117 15.15 2.39 9.39
N GLN A 118 14.03 1.74 9.07
CA GLN A 118 14.05 0.53 8.24
C GLN A 118 14.57 0.80 6.84
N MET A 119 14.47 2.04 6.37
CA MET A 119 14.89 2.43 5.03
C MET A 119 16.37 2.86 4.99
N ALA A 120 16.98 3.08 6.15
CA ALA A 120 18.34 3.62 6.25
C ALA A 120 19.43 2.57 6.13
N GLY A 121 19.05 1.30 6.10
CA GLY A 121 20.00 0.20 5.98
C GLY A 121 20.47 -0.02 4.56
#